data_329e8bd26db72a3f144e849f413961e8
#
_entry.id   329e8bd26db72a3f144e849f413961e8
#
_cell.length_a   1.000
_cell.length_b   1.000
_cell.length_c   1.000
_cell.angle_alpha   90.00
_cell.angle_beta   90.00
_cell.angle_gamma   90.00
#
_symmetry.space_group_name_H-M   'P 1'
#
loop_
_entity.id
_entity.type
_entity.pdbx_description
1 polymer ?
#
loop_
_entity_poly.entity_id
_entity_poly.type
_entity_poly.pdbx_seq_one_letter_code
_entity_poly.pdbx_strand_id
1 'polypeptide(L)'
;VNQRAFARTVRRSEEPFFLICGFGDSGSLLARGLSDHRLGAVVLDSDPERIRALGLRDYNVKMPGLCADASVPKHLIDAGLQEPNCQAVVILTGDEDLNLKIAVMAKFLNPGIRVICRSTSLRHEDQLRELTDVTVIDPFELFGQLLSLAITNPSLHNLNAWLVRARGAQLGLPLDAPTGDWIICGYGRMGRWLHAYMKEAGIDAVVIDPSFDEQAPPEPAIRKHADRDALLEAGIERVAGV
;
A
#
# COMPACT_ATOMS: atom_id res chain seq x y z
N VAL A 1 8.54 -2.08 26.89
CA VAL A 1 7.77 -3.30 27.16
C VAL A 1 8.75 -4.46 27.29
N ASN A 2 8.62 -5.28 28.34
CA ASN A 2 9.46 -6.47 28.50
C ASN A 2 9.10 -7.47 27.39
N GLN A 3 10.00 -7.74 26.45
CA GLN A 3 9.82 -8.61 25.27
C GLN A 3 9.26 -10.01 25.66
N ARG A 4 9.70 -10.56 26.79
CA ARG A 4 9.19 -11.86 27.27
C ARG A 4 7.73 -11.78 27.72
N ALA A 5 7.33 -10.68 28.35
CA ALA A 5 5.94 -10.46 28.76
C ALA A 5 5.05 -10.26 27.54
N PHE A 6 5.53 -9.50 26.55
CA PHE A 6 4.85 -9.30 25.26
C PHE A 6 4.60 -10.64 24.54
N ALA A 7 5.65 -11.45 24.33
CA ALA A 7 5.52 -12.75 23.67
C ALA A 7 4.53 -13.68 24.39
N ARG A 8 4.48 -13.66 25.73
CA ARG A 8 3.48 -14.42 26.49
C ARG A 8 2.06 -13.92 26.25
N THR A 9 1.88 -12.61 26.13
CA THR A 9 0.56 -12.00 25.86
C THR A 9 0.06 -12.41 24.48
N VAL A 10 0.93 -12.36 23.47
CA VAL A 10 0.58 -12.77 22.10
C VAL A 10 0.22 -14.26 22.04
N ARG A 11 1.04 -15.15 22.65
CA ARG A 11 0.80 -16.59 22.68
C ARG A 11 -0.47 -17.02 23.43
N ARG A 12 -0.93 -16.21 24.39
CA ARG A 12 -2.17 -16.47 25.15
C ARG A 12 -3.42 -15.95 24.45
N SER A 13 -3.27 -15.19 23.40
CA SER A 13 -4.41 -14.72 22.60
C SER A 13 -4.93 -15.86 21.74
N GLU A 14 -6.22 -16.18 21.85
CA GLU A 14 -6.90 -17.14 20.99
C GLU A 14 -7.55 -16.48 19.78
N GLU A 15 -7.63 -15.15 19.79
CA GLU A 15 -8.25 -14.39 18.70
C GLU A 15 -7.33 -14.33 17.47
N PRO A 16 -7.89 -14.44 16.25
CA PRO A 16 -7.12 -14.26 15.01
C PRO A 16 -6.51 -12.86 14.92
N PHE A 17 -5.28 -12.79 14.42
CA PHE A 17 -4.58 -11.51 14.25
C PHE A 17 -3.72 -11.49 13.00
N PHE A 18 -3.40 -10.27 12.57
CA PHE A 18 -2.42 -9.99 11.50
C PHE A 18 -1.12 -9.48 12.12
N LEU A 19 0.03 -9.96 11.65
CA LEU A 19 1.33 -9.43 12.06
C LEU A 19 1.73 -8.31 11.09
N ILE A 20 1.83 -7.07 11.60
CA ILE A 20 2.22 -5.89 10.81
C ILE A 20 3.69 -5.56 11.09
N CYS A 21 4.53 -5.62 10.08
CA CYS A 21 5.93 -5.19 10.12
C CYS A 21 6.06 -3.82 9.46
N GLY A 22 6.32 -2.79 10.27
CA GLY A 22 6.36 -1.38 9.87
C GLY A 22 5.08 -0.62 10.23
N PHE A 23 5.22 0.36 11.14
CA PHE A 23 4.11 1.19 11.65
C PHE A 23 4.30 2.67 11.27
N GLY A 24 4.66 2.93 10.01
CA GLY A 24 4.58 4.26 9.39
C GLY A 24 3.13 4.61 9.04
N ASP A 25 2.94 5.53 8.08
CA ASP A 25 1.62 5.98 7.66
C ASP A 25 0.74 4.82 7.16
N SER A 26 1.25 3.98 6.25
CA SER A 26 0.52 2.83 5.73
C SER A 26 0.15 1.82 6.82
N GLY A 27 1.11 1.47 7.71
CA GLY A 27 0.87 0.53 8.81
C GLY A 27 -0.17 1.05 9.80
N SER A 28 -0.15 2.35 10.07
CA SER A 28 -1.11 3.00 10.96
C SER A 28 -2.52 3.07 10.37
N LEU A 29 -2.64 3.31 9.06
CA LEU A 29 -3.93 3.27 8.36
C LEU A 29 -4.49 1.85 8.31
N LEU A 30 -3.64 0.85 8.01
CA LEU A 30 -4.04 -0.55 8.03
C LEU A 30 -4.54 -0.98 9.42
N ALA A 31 -3.81 -0.65 10.49
CA ALA A 31 -4.23 -0.97 11.85
C ALA A 31 -5.59 -0.36 12.20
N ARG A 32 -5.86 0.87 11.76
CA ARG A 32 -7.16 1.51 11.93
C ARG A 32 -8.24 0.74 11.15
N GLY A 33 -8.02 0.44 9.87
CA GLY A 33 -8.97 -0.32 9.06
C GLY A 33 -9.28 -1.70 9.66
N LEU A 34 -8.25 -2.43 10.12
CA LEU A 34 -8.44 -3.71 10.83
C LEU A 34 -9.29 -3.53 12.11
N SER A 35 -8.98 -2.49 12.90
CA SER A 35 -9.74 -2.16 14.11
C SER A 35 -11.22 -1.89 13.82
N ASP A 36 -11.52 -1.14 12.77
CA ASP A 36 -12.90 -0.81 12.36
C ASP A 36 -13.67 -2.08 11.94
N HIS A 37 -12.97 -3.08 11.42
CA HIS A 37 -13.53 -4.40 11.11
C HIS A 37 -13.46 -5.40 12.26
N ARG A 38 -13.02 -4.97 13.46
CA ARG A 38 -12.81 -5.81 14.63
C ARG A 38 -11.82 -6.95 14.42
N LEU A 39 -10.81 -6.72 13.59
CA LEU A 39 -9.72 -7.64 13.33
C LEU A 39 -8.49 -7.21 14.15
N GLY A 40 -7.92 -8.14 14.90
CA GLY A 40 -6.75 -7.91 15.74
C GLY A 40 -5.48 -7.79 14.90
N ALA A 41 -4.50 -7.03 15.41
CA ALA A 41 -3.15 -7.04 14.85
C ALA A 41 -2.10 -7.00 15.95
N VAL A 42 -0.93 -7.57 15.64
CA VAL A 42 0.31 -7.42 16.41
C VAL A 42 1.24 -6.57 15.54
N VAL A 43 1.78 -5.51 16.13
CA VAL A 43 2.61 -4.55 15.38
C VAL A 43 4.07 -4.68 15.80
N LEU A 44 4.96 -4.74 14.81
CA LEU A 44 6.41 -4.74 14.98
C LEU A 44 7.01 -3.55 14.24
N ASP A 45 7.68 -2.67 14.97
CA ASP A 45 8.42 -1.53 14.40
C ASP A 45 9.67 -1.25 15.22
N SER A 46 10.75 -0.85 14.57
CA SER A 46 12.01 -0.51 15.24
C SER A 46 12.01 0.86 15.90
N ASP A 47 11.06 1.73 15.54
CA ASP A 47 10.93 3.08 16.09
C ASP A 47 10.09 3.07 17.38
N PRO A 48 10.69 3.43 18.54
CA PRO A 48 9.97 3.45 19.81
C PRO A 48 8.85 4.50 19.85
N GLU A 49 8.97 5.61 19.10
CA GLU A 49 7.93 6.65 19.07
C GLU A 49 6.67 6.14 18.34
N ARG A 50 6.84 5.37 17.27
CA ARG A 50 5.73 4.74 16.55
C ARG A 50 5.00 3.72 17.42
N ILE A 51 5.73 2.89 18.16
CA ILE A 51 5.12 1.93 19.10
C ILE A 51 4.45 2.64 20.28
N ARG A 52 4.99 3.77 20.74
CA ARG A 52 4.33 4.62 21.74
C ARG A 52 3.04 5.21 21.19
N ALA A 53 3.07 5.75 19.96
CA ALA A 53 1.90 6.31 19.28
C ALA A 53 0.80 5.26 19.06
N LEU A 54 1.17 4.00 18.75
CA LEU A 54 0.21 2.89 18.69
C LEU A 54 -0.55 2.72 20.02
N GLY A 55 0.15 2.73 21.14
CA GLY A 55 -0.42 2.56 22.47
C GLY A 55 -1.30 3.73 22.95
N LEU A 56 -1.19 4.90 22.32
CA LEU A 56 -2.00 6.09 22.64
C LEU A 56 -3.27 6.19 21.77
N ARG A 57 -3.41 5.38 20.74
CA ARG A 57 -4.57 5.37 19.87
C ARG A 57 -5.68 4.49 20.46
N ASP A 58 -6.91 4.95 20.29
CA ASP A 58 -8.09 4.19 20.67
C ASP A 58 -8.49 3.26 19.51
N TYR A 59 -8.38 1.96 19.76
CA TYR A 59 -8.75 0.90 18.81
C TYR A 59 -9.90 0.08 19.39
N ASN A 60 -10.81 -0.39 18.53
CA ASN A 60 -11.94 -1.25 18.94
C ASN A 60 -11.50 -2.65 19.39
N VAL A 61 -10.27 -3.03 19.11
CA VAL A 61 -9.65 -4.32 19.42
C VAL A 61 -8.23 -4.14 19.94
N LYS A 62 -7.68 -5.16 20.57
CA LYS A 62 -6.30 -5.12 21.07
C LYS A 62 -5.31 -5.08 19.91
N MET A 63 -4.39 -4.12 19.97
CA MET A 63 -3.30 -3.93 19.01
C MET A 63 -1.95 -3.85 19.74
N PRO A 64 -1.44 -4.97 20.29
CA PRO A 64 -0.16 -4.95 20.98
C PRO A 64 0.99 -4.63 20.03
N GLY A 65 1.94 -3.79 20.47
CA GLY A 65 3.12 -3.40 19.71
C GLY A 65 4.42 -3.82 20.39
N LEU A 66 5.38 -4.26 19.60
CA LEU A 66 6.74 -4.56 20.02
C LEU A 66 7.71 -3.64 19.28
N CYS A 67 8.48 -2.86 20.06
CA CYS A 67 9.59 -2.10 19.53
C CYS A 67 10.79 -3.04 19.31
N ALA A 68 11.00 -3.48 18.07
CA ALA A 68 12.06 -4.39 17.70
C ALA A 68 12.30 -4.40 16.19
N ASP A 69 13.48 -4.85 15.77
CA ASP A 69 13.85 -5.01 14.37
C ASP A 69 13.22 -6.29 13.79
N ALA A 70 12.35 -6.13 12.79
CA ALA A 70 11.69 -7.23 12.10
C ALA A 70 12.65 -8.09 11.25
N SER A 71 13.88 -7.62 10.99
CA SER A 71 14.91 -8.42 10.31
C SER A 71 15.54 -9.51 11.18
N VAL A 72 15.20 -9.55 12.47
CA VAL A 72 15.70 -10.55 13.41
C VAL A 72 14.63 -11.65 13.59
N PRO A 73 14.94 -12.92 13.23
CA PRO A 73 13.98 -14.04 13.27
C PRO A 73 13.25 -14.17 14.60
N LYS A 74 13.98 -14.01 15.70
CA LYS A 74 13.43 -14.11 17.04
C LYS A 74 12.31 -13.10 17.30
N HIS A 75 12.40 -11.89 16.76
CA HIS A 75 11.39 -10.86 16.96
C HIS A 75 10.08 -11.20 16.25
N LEU A 76 10.15 -11.79 15.06
CA LEU A 76 8.98 -12.30 14.35
C LEU A 76 8.29 -13.43 15.12
N ILE A 77 9.09 -14.36 15.68
CA ILE A 77 8.58 -15.46 16.52
C ILE A 77 7.94 -14.91 17.80
N ASP A 78 8.59 -13.97 18.48
CA ASP A 78 8.06 -13.33 19.69
C ASP A 78 6.79 -12.51 19.40
N ALA A 79 6.63 -12.02 18.17
CA ALA A 79 5.43 -11.33 17.69
C ALA A 79 4.33 -12.29 17.18
N GLY A 80 4.53 -13.60 17.32
CA GLY A 80 3.50 -14.61 17.06
C GLY A 80 3.44 -15.11 15.61
N LEU A 81 4.50 -14.98 14.81
CA LEU A 81 4.53 -15.48 13.44
C LEU A 81 4.19 -16.97 13.32
N GLN A 82 4.57 -17.77 14.33
CA GLN A 82 4.36 -19.21 14.35
C GLN A 82 3.08 -19.63 15.09
N GLU A 83 2.33 -18.68 15.64
CA GLU A 83 1.09 -18.99 16.34
C GLU A 83 -0.01 -19.38 15.34
N PRO A 84 -0.83 -20.39 15.64
CA PRO A 84 -1.84 -20.92 14.70
C PRO A 84 -2.93 -19.90 14.35
N ASN A 85 -3.12 -18.89 15.17
CA ASN A 85 -4.09 -17.81 14.96
C ASN A 85 -3.50 -16.59 14.25
N CYS A 86 -2.21 -16.61 13.85
CA CYS A 86 -1.62 -15.64 12.94
C CYS A 86 -2.15 -15.89 11.51
N GLN A 87 -2.94 -14.95 10.98
CA GLN A 87 -3.62 -15.12 9.69
C GLN A 87 -2.72 -14.76 8.50
N ALA A 88 -1.91 -13.73 8.65
CA ALA A 88 -0.97 -13.27 7.65
C ALA A 88 0.08 -12.33 8.25
N VAL A 89 1.19 -12.19 7.54
CA VAL A 89 2.18 -11.13 7.79
C VAL A 89 2.02 -10.03 6.76
N VAL A 90 1.93 -8.78 7.20
CA VAL A 90 1.84 -7.60 6.32
C VAL A 90 3.09 -6.76 6.51
N ILE A 91 3.87 -6.59 5.44
CA ILE A 91 5.19 -5.96 5.47
C ILE A 91 5.09 -4.61 4.77
N LEU A 92 5.25 -3.53 5.54
CA LEU A 92 5.01 -2.15 5.13
C LEU A 92 6.15 -1.20 5.52
N THR A 93 7.38 -1.69 5.63
CA THR A 93 8.51 -0.80 5.94
C THR A 93 8.84 0.10 4.74
N GLY A 94 9.58 1.18 4.98
CA GLY A 94 10.04 2.07 3.91
C GLY A 94 11.24 1.54 3.13
N ASP A 95 11.85 0.44 3.58
CA ASP A 95 13.06 -0.14 3.03
C ASP A 95 12.71 -1.42 2.25
N GLU A 96 12.94 -1.39 0.94
CA GLU A 96 12.60 -2.47 0.01
C GLU A 96 13.42 -3.75 0.25
N ASP A 97 14.72 -3.62 0.55
CA ASP A 97 15.59 -4.76 0.86
C ASP A 97 15.17 -5.42 2.17
N LEU A 98 14.79 -4.60 3.15
CA LEU A 98 14.25 -5.08 4.42
C LEU A 98 12.92 -5.81 4.22
N ASN A 99 12.03 -5.29 3.38
CA ASN A 99 10.75 -5.93 3.06
C ASN A 99 10.94 -7.32 2.44
N LEU A 100 11.83 -7.44 1.45
CA LEU A 100 12.20 -8.72 0.85
C LEU A 100 12.78 -9.69 1.91
N LYS A 101 13.72 -9.22 2.73
CA LYS A 101 14.34 -10.03 3.78
C LYS A 101 13.31 -10.54 4.79
N ILE A 102 12.37 -9.70 5.23
CA ILE A 102 11.30 -10.12 6.16
C ILE A 102 10.40 -11.15 5.49
N ALA A 103 10.02 -10.96 4.22
CA ALA A 103 9.15 -11.89 3.49
C ALA A 103 9.77 -13.28 3.37
N VAL A 104 11.03 -13.35 2.92
CA VAL A 104 11.78 -14.62 2.85
C VAL A 104 11.87 -15.30 4.22
N MET A 105 12.20 -14.52 5.24
CA MET A 105 12.34 -15.04 6.59
C MET A 105 11.01 -15.52 7.19
N ALA A 106 9.91 -14.81 6.93
CA ALA A 106 8.58 -15.22 7.35
C ALA A 106 8.18 -16.57 6.73
N LYS A 107 8.45 -16.74 5.43
CA LYS A 107 8.21 -18.01 4.72
C LYS A 107 9.10 -19.14 5.20
N PHE A 108 10.36 -18.85 5.56
CA PHE A 108 11.26 -19.84 6.13
C PHE A 108 10.81 -20.30 7.53
N LEU A 109 10.38 -19.36 8.39
CA LEU A 109 9.96 -19.66 9.76
C LEU A 109 8.56 -20.27 9.85
N ASN A 110 7.67 -19.95 8.92
CA ASN A 110 6.31 -20.47 8.81
C ASN A 110 5.94 -20.61 7.32
N PRO A 111 6.24 -21.75 6.67
CA PRO A 111 6.01 -21.94 5.23
C PRO A 111 4.55 -21.76 4.80
N GLY A 112 3.59 -22.03 5.67
CA GLY A 112 2.15 -21.91 5.40
C GLY A 112 1.59 -20.51 5.59
N ILE A 113 2.38 -19.57 6.12
CA ILE A 113 1.87 -18.20 6.36
C ILE A 113 1.66 -17.44 5.06
N ARG A 114 0.54 -16.75 4.96
CA ARG A 114 0.30 -15.77 3.89
C ARG A 114 1.13 -14.52 4.16
N VAL A 115 1.81 -14.02 3.16
CA VAL A 115 2.59 -12.79 3.23
C VAL A 115 2.00 -11.75 2.28
N ILE A 116 1.77 -10.54 2.76
CA ILE A 116 1.40 -9.37 1.97
C ILE A 116 2.57 -8.40 2.10
N CYS A 117 3.22 -8.08 1.00
CA CYS A 117 4.44 -7.28 1.00
C CYS A 117 4.27 -6.05 0.10
N ARG A 118 4.53 -4.86 0.64
CA ARG A 118 4.67 -3.67 -0.17
C ARG A 118 5.99 -3.71 -0.93
N SER A 119 5.96 -3.52 -2.23
CA SER A 119 7.14 -3.25 -3.04
C SER A 119 6.84 -2.21 -4.10
N THR A 120 7.83 -1.36 -4.36
CA THR A 120 7.81 -0.37 -5.44
C THR A 120 8.97 -0.60 -6.40
N SER A 121 9.75 -1.67 -6.21
CA SER A 121 10.90 -2.06 -7.01
C SER A 121 10.55 -3.29 -7.85
N LEU A 122 10.57 -3.17 -9.17
CA LEU A 122 10.32 -4.28 -10.09
C LEU A 122 11.24 -5.48 -9.80
N ARG A 123 12.52 -5.21 -9.49
CA ARG A 123 13.48 -6.27 -9.15
C ARG A 123 13.07 -7.07 -7.92
N HIS A 124 12.63 -6.40 -6.87
CA HIS A 124 12.20 -7.07 -5.64
C HIS A 124 10.83 -7.74 -5.82
N GLU A 125 9.98 -7.17 -6.67
CA GLU A 125 8.68 -7.74 -7.00
C GLU A 125 8.83 -9.11 -7.67
N ASP A 126 9.71 -9.25 -8.66
CA ASP A 126 10.00 -10.54 -9.30
C ASP A 126 10.48 -11.58 -8.28
N GLN A 127 11.43 -11.19 -7.41
CA GLN A 127 11.93 -12.06 -6.36
C GLN A 127 10.86 -12.48 -5.33
N LEU A 128 9.97 -11.54 -4.97
CA LEU A 128 8.87 -11.84 -4.05
C LEU A 128 7.81 -12.74 -4.68
N ARG A 129 7.53 -12.58 -5.97
CA ARG A 129 6.57 -13.40 -6.72
C ARG A 129 7.03 -14.85 -6.91
N GLU A 130 8.33 -15.13 -6.81
CA GLU A 130 8.88 -16.49 -6.80
C GLU A 130 8.56 -17.25 -5.49
N LEU A 131 8.23 -16.53 -4.41
CA LEU A 131 7.84 -17.14 -3.15
C LEU A 131 6.37 -17.57 -3.19
N THR A 132 6.07 -18.74 -2.69
CA THR A 132 4.69 -19.26 -2.60
C THR A 132 3.87 -18.44 -1.60
N ASP A 133 2.60 -18.12 -1.93
CA ASP A 133 1.67 -17.39 -1.07
C ASP A 133 2.16 -16.00 -0.63
N VAL A 134 2.88 -15.30 -1.49
CA VAL A 134 3.25 -13.90 -1.31
C VAL A 134 2.43 -13.03 -2.26
N THR A 135 1.69 -12.10 -1.71
CA THR A 135 0.98 -11.06 -2.45
C THR A 135 1.81 -9.79 -2.41
N VAL A 136 2.30 -9.36 -3.56
CA VAL A 136 3.03 -8.09 -3.69
C VAL A 136 2.04 -6.98 -4.03
N ILE A 137 2.16 -5.85 -3.35
CA ILE A 137 1.35 -4.65 -3.59
C ILE A 137 2.29 -3.50 -3.94
N ASP A 138 2.22 -3.02 -5.18
CA ASP A 138 2.77 -1.74 -5.58
C ASP A 138 1.72 -0.64 -5.31
N PRO A 139 1.98 0.29 -4.38
CA PRO A 139 1.03 1.35 -4.07
C PRO A 139 0.83 2.33 -5.24
N PHE A 140 1.80 2.48 -6.14
CA PHE A 140 1.69 3.37 -7.30
C PHE A 140 0.81 2.76 -8.39
N GLU A 141 0.95 1.46 -8.64
CA GLU A 141 0.07 0.70 -9.52
C GLU A 141 -1.38 0.75 -9.02
N LEU A 142 -1.58 0.39 -7.75
CA LEU A 142 -2.90 0.39 -7.14
C LEU A 142 -3.56 1.78 -7.19
N PHE A 143 -2.79 2.85 -6.92
CA PHE A 143 -3.30 4.21 -7.01
C PHE A 143 -3.70 4.56 -8.45
N GLY A 144 -2.84 4.26 -9.44
CA GLY A 144 -3.13 4.50 -10.86
C GLY A 144 -4.42 3.80 -11.31
N GLN A 145 -4.58 2.54 -10.92
CA GLN A 145 -5.76 1.74 -11.20
C GLN A 145 -7.02 2.35 -10.58
N LEU A 146 -6.98 2.69 -9.29
CA LEU A 146 -8.14 3.25 -8.58
C LEU A 146 -8.52 4.64 -9.12
N LEU A 147 -7.53 5.48 -9.45
CA LEU A 147 -7.79 6.81 -10.01
C LEU A 147 -8.38 6.69 -11.42
N SER A 148 -7.81 5.84 -12.27
CA SER A 148 -8.39 5.56 -13.59
C SER A 148 -9.83 5.06 -13.47
N LEU A 149 -10.10 4.13 -12.55
CA LEU A 149 -11.46 3.64 -12.29
C LEU A 149 -12.40 4.75 -11.80
N ALA A 150 -11.91 5.67 -10.96
CA ALA A 150 -12.67 6.80 -10.46
C ALA A 150 -13.09 7.77 -11.59
N ILE A 151 -12.24 7.93 -12.60
CA ILE A 151 -12.49 8.78 -13.76
C ILE A 151 -13.42 8.06 -14.76
N THR A 152 -13.14 6.79 -15.09
CA THR A 152 -13.82 6.06 -16.16
C THR A 152 -15.16 5.46 -15.73
N ASN A 153 -15.24 5.01 -14.49
CA ASN A 153 -16.45 4.40 -13.93
C ASN A 153 -16.63 4.80 -12.45
N PRO A 154 -17.05 6.05 -12.20
CA PRO A 154 -17.19 6.59 -10.84
C PRO A 154 -18.15 5.76 -9.97
N SER A 155 -19.18 5.16 -10.55
CA SER A 155 -20.12 4.32 -9.82
C SER A 155 -19.48 3.03 -9.32
N LEU A 156 -18.67 2.37 -10.15
CA LEU A 156 -17.94 1.16 -9.77
C LEU A 156 -16.84 1.47 -8.75
N HIS A 157 -16.12 2.59 -8.91
CA HIS A 157 -15.17 3.08 -7.92
C HIS A 157 -15.85 3.29 -6.56
N ASN A 158 -17.01 3.96 -6.55
CA ASN A 158 -17.76 4.22 -5.32
C ASN A 158 -18.27 2.93 -4.67
N LEU A 159 -18.74 1.96 -5.46
CA LEU A 159 -19.14 0.64 -4.98
C LEU A 159 -17.94 -0.10 -4.36
N ASN A 160 -16.79 -0.11 -5.05
CA ASN A 160 -15.56 -0.73 -4.53
C ASN A 160 -15.11 -0.09 -3.20
N ALA A 161 -15.10 1.25 -3.15
CA ALA A 161 -14.79 1.99 -1.92
C ALA A 161 -15.79 1.68 -0.78
N TRP A 162 -17.07 1.47 -1.10
CA TRP A 162 -18.08 1.09 -0.10
C TRP A 162 -17.88 -0.33 0.43
N LEU A 163 -17.56 -1.28 -0.44
CA LEU A 163 -17.36 -2.69 -0.06
C LEU A 163 -16.19 -2.89 0.92
N VAL A 164 -15.18 -2.03 0.86
CA VAL A 164 -14.01 -2.10 1.76
C VAL A 164 -14.18 -1.27 3.05
N ARG A 165 -15.31 -0.55 3.20
CA ARG A 165 -15.60 0.22 4.41
C ARG A 165 -16.13 -0.68 5.54
N ALA A 166 -16.08 -0.14 6.76
CA ALA A 166 -16.65 -0.80 7.93
C ALA A 166 -18.15 -1.10 7.76
N ARG A 167 -18.62 -2.14 8.45
CA ARG A 167 -20.03 -2.55 8.42
C ARG A 167 -20.95 -1.38 8.80
N GLY A 168 -22.00 -1.17 8.02
CA GLY A 168 -22.96 -0.09 8.23
C GLY A 168 -22.60 1.23 7.57
N ALA A 169 -21.47 1.32 6.85
CA ALA A 169 -21.17 2.48 6.03
C ALA A 169 -22.21 2.66 4.93
N GLN A 170 -22.64 3.90 4.70
CA GLN A 170 -23.56 4.21 3.60
C GLN A 170 -22.78 4.34 2.28
N LEU A 171 -23.43 3.94 1.18
CA LEU A 171 -22.91 4.21 -0.16
C LEU A 171 -22.95 5.72 -0.40
N GLY A 172 -21.79 6.31 -0.67
CA GLY A 172 -21.69 7.72 -1.00
C GLY A 172 -22.18 8.03 -2.42
N LEU A 173 -22.12 9.30 -2.81
CA LEU A 173 -22.32 9.67 -4.22
C LEU A 173 -21.06 9.33 -5.02
N PRO A 174 -21.20 8.91 -6.29
CA PRO A 174 -20.06 8.75 -7.19
C PRO A 174 -19.30 10.06 -7.36
N LEU A 175 -18.00 9.98 -7.65
CA LEU A 175 -17.21 11.13 -8.02
C LEU A 175 -17.75 11.69 -9.35
N ASP A 176 -17.97 13.00 -9.42
CA ASP A 176 -18.26 13.69 -10.66
C ASP A 176 -16.93 14.02 -11.35
N ALA A 177 -16.42 13.07 -12.11
CA ALA A 177 -15.16 13.22 -12.81
C ALA A 177 -15.41 13.79 -14.21
N PRO A 178 -14.67 14.84 -14.62
CA PRO A 178 -14.82 15.40 -15.94
C PRO A 178 -14.40 14.39 -17.03
N THR A 179 -15.11 14.38 -18.14
CA THR A 179 -14.84 13.53 -19.30
C THR A 179 -14.04 14.30 -20.35
N GLY A 180 -13.03 13.67 -20.94
CA GLY A 180 -12.19 14.26 -22.00
C GLY A 180 -10.71 13.90 -21.80
N ASP A 181 -9.83 14.61 -22.51
CA ASP A 181 -8.40 14.41 -22.46
C ASP A 181 -7.80 14.97 -21.18
N TRP A 182 -6.66 14.44 -20.77
CA TRP A 182 -6.00 14.81 -19.52
C TRP A 182 -4.55 15.23 -19.74
N ILE A 183 -3.98 15.98 -18.79
CA ILE A 183 -2.55 16.23 -18.70
C ILE A 183 -2.01 15.52 -17.47
N ILE A 184 -0.93 14.75 -17.65
CA ILE A 184 -0.21 14.09 -16.55
C ILE A 184 1.11 14.83 -16.32
N CYS A 185 1.24 15.50 -15.18
CA CYS A 185 2.47 16.18 -14.78
C CYS A 185 3.37 15.23 -13.97
N GLY A 186 4.43 14.74 -14.61
CA GLY A 186 5.36 13.77 -14.04
C GLY A 186 5.17 12.37 -14.61
N TYR A 187 6.27 11.77 -15.11
CA TYR A 187 6.28 10.41 -15.65
C TYR A 187 7.15 9.46 -14.82
N GLY A 188 7.14 9.67 -13.51
CA GLY A 188 7.68 8.74 -12.54
C GLY A 188 6.81 7.49 -12.40
N ARG A 189 7.02 6.69 -11.35
CA ARG A 189 6.30 5.42 -11.12
C ARG A 189 4.78 5.58 -11.17
N MET A 190 4.24 6.58 -10.47
CA MET A 190 2.80 6.84 -10.45
C MET A 190 2.26 7.29 -11.82
N GLY A 191 2.93 8.25 -12.45
CA GLY A 191 2.50 8.80 -13.75
C GLY A 191 2.49 7.74 -14.85
N ARG A 192 3.43 6.80 -14.84
CA ARG A 192 3.46 5.66 -15.79
C ARG A 192 2.26 4.74 -15.62
N TRP A 193 1.95 4.35 -14.39
CA TRP A 193 0.79 3.50 -14.12
C TRP A 193 -0.52 4.22 -14.47
N LEU A 194 -0.65 5.49 -14.05
CA LEU A 194 -1.83 6.28 -14.38
C LEU A 194 -2.02 6.40 -15.89
N HIS A 195 -0.96 6.77 -16.64
CA HIS A 195 -1.01 6.85 -18.09
C HIS A 195 -1.40 5.52 -18.74
N ALA A 196 -0.82 4.40 -18.27
CA ALA A 196 -1.14 3.08 -18.81
C ALA A 196 -2.63 2.72 -18.62
N TYR A 197 -3.17 2.90 -17.42
CA TYR A 197 -4.58 2.61 -17.14
C TYR A 197 -5.55 3.57 -17.83
N MET A 198 -5.20 4.86 -17.95
CA MET A 198 -6.03 5.82 -18.70
C MET A 198 -6.07 5.46 -20.19
N LYS A 199 -4.92 5.11 -20.77
CA LYS A 199 -4.83 4.65 -22.16
C LYS A 199 -5.63 3.37 -22.41
N GLU A 200 -5.56 2.39 -21.51
CA GLU A 200 -6.37 1.16 -21.56
C GLU A 200 -7.87 1.46 -21.50
N ALA A 201 -8.22 2.47 -20.73
CA ALA A 201 -9.60 2.95 -20.61
C ALA A 201 -10.07 3.85 -21.78
N GLY A 202 -9.21 4.11 -22.78
CA GLY A 202 -9.53 4.95 -23.93
C GLY A 202 -9.53 6.45 -23.63
N ILE A 203 -8.83 6.89 -22.60
CA ILE A 203 -8.63 8.30 -22.26
C ILE A 203 -7.27 8.73 -22.76
N ASP A 204 -7.23 9.75 -23.61
CA ASP A 204 -6.00 10.35 -24.09
C ASP A 204 -5.39 11.28 -23.04
N ALA A 205 -4.07 11.22 -22.87
CA ALA A 205 -3.37 12.08 -21.96
C ALA A 205 -2.03 12.57 -22.54
N VAL A 206 -1.78 13.88 -22.39
CA VAL A 206 -0.48 14.47 -22.69
C VAL A 206 0.39 14.38 -21.44
N VAL A 207 1.59 13.83 -21.57
CA VAL A 207 2.51 13.69 -20.44
C VAL A 207 3.57 14.79 -20.47
N ILE A 208 3.76 15.48 -19.36
CA ILE A 208 4.79 16.50 -19.18
C ILE A 208 5.79 15.99 -18.13
N ASP A 209 7.05 15.83 -18.52
CA ASP A 209 8.15 15.47 -17.62
C ASP A 209 9.49 15.99 -18.16
N PRO A 210 10.37 16.58 -17.35
CA PRO A 210 11.68 17.04 -17.81
C PRO A 210 12.63 15.88 -18.18
N SER A 211 12.42 14.72 -17.58
CA SER A 211 13.26 13.53 -17.77
C SER A 211 12.40 12.31 -18.01
N PHE A 212 12.38 11.85 -19.26
CA PHE A 212 11.92 10.50 -19.54
C PHE A 212 13.12 9.55 -19.42
N ASP A 213 12.97 8.49 -18.62
CA ASP A 213 13.99 7.44 -18.52
C ASP A 213 14.31 6.82 -19.90
N GLU A 214 15.27 5.87 -19.93
CA GLU A 214 15.76 5.20 -21.15
C GLU A 214 14.66 4.56 -22.03
N GLN A 215 13.47 4.36 -21.49
CA GLN A 215 12.31 3.92 -22.26
C GLN A 215 11.77 5.08 -23.11
N ALA A 216 11.30 4.76 -24.32
CA ALA A 216 10.67 5.74 -25.19
C ALA A 216 9.55 6.49 -24.44
N PRO A 217 9.51 7.84 -24.54
CA PRO A 217 8.45 8.61 -23.92
C PRO A 217 7.09 8.17 -24.50
N PRO A 218 6.00 8.31 -23.73
CA PRO A 218 4.66 8.13 -24.29
C PRO A 218 4.40 9.18 -25.38
N GLU A 219 3.47 8.91 -26.27
CA GLU A 219 3.03 9.89 -27.24
C GLU A 219 1.55 10.20 -26.98
N PRO A 220 1.17 11.50 -26.84
CA PRO A 220 2.01 12.71 -26.90
C PRO A 220 2.74 13.03 -25.58
N ALA A 221 3.98 13.54 -25.68
CA ALA A 221 4.79 13.91 -24.53
C ALA A 221 5.54 15.23 -24.73
N ILE A 222 5.68 16.01 -23.66
CA ILE A 222 6.39 17.27 -23.61
C ILE A 222 7.55 17.15 -22.62
N ARG A 223 8.80 17.26 -23.11
CA ARG A 223 10.01 17.16 -22.29
C ARG A 223 10.36 18.51 -21.67
N LYS A 224 9.59 18.91 -20.65
CA LYS A 224 9.78 20.17 -19.90
C LYS A 224 9.36 19.98 -18.45
N HIS A 225 9.74 20.93 -17.60
CA HIS A 225 9.08 21.06 -16.29
C HIS A 225 7.61 21.45 -16.52
N ALA A 226 6.72 21.03 -15.61
CA ALA A 226 5.30 21.35 -15.67
C ALA A 226 5.08 22.82 -15.21
N ASP A 227 5.56 23.75 -16.03
CA ASP A 227 5.35 25.18 -15.86
C ASP A 227 4.16 25.67 -16.73
N ARG A 228 3.89 26.96 -16.65
CA ARG A 228 2.79 27.60 -17.38
C ARG A 228 2.88 27.34 -18.88
N ASP A 229 4.09 27.44 -19.46
CA ASP A 229 4.28 27.36 -20.90
C ASP A 229 4.08 25.93 -21.39
N ALA A 230 4.58 24.94 -20.63
CA ALA A 230 4.37 23.53 -20.91
C ALA A 230 2.89 23.12 -20.78
N LEU A 231 2.17 23.66 -19.80
CA LEU A 231 0.73 23.43 -19.62
C LEU A 231 -0.09 24.04 -20.77
N LEU A 232 0.27 25.24 -21.24
CA LEU A 232 -0.38 25.86 -22.42
C LEU A 232 -0.09 25.06 -23.70
N GLU A 233 1.15 24.60 -23.89
CA GLU A 233 1.53 23.72 -25.00
C GLU A 233 0.76 22.40 -24.98
N ALA A 234 0.55 21.82 -23.80
CA ALA A 234 -0.25 20.62 -23.61
C ALA A 234 -1.75 20.84 -23.79
N GLY A 235 -2.21 22.09 -23.92
CA GLY A 235 -3.60 22.42 -24.15
C GLY A 235 -4.48 22.48 -22.89
N ILE A 236 -3.94 22.96 -21.77
CA ILE A 236 -4.64 23.04 -20.47
C ILE A 236 -6.03 23.70 -20.54
N GLU A 237 -6.26 24.57 -21.53
CA GLU A 237 -7.55 25.25 -21.72
C GLU A 237 -8.66 24.33 -22.31
N ARG A 238 -8.30 23.12 -22.76
CA ARG A 238 -9.20 22.21 -23.50
C ARG A 238 -9.33 20.84 -22.85
N VAL A 239 -8.47 20.53 -21.86
CA VAL A 239 -8.46 19.23 -21.21
C VAL A 239 -9.50 19.16 -20.06
N ALA A 240 -9.89 17.96 -19.75
CA ALA A 240 -10.84 17.67 -18.67
C ALA A 240 -10.18 17.79 -17.27
N GLY A 241 -8.86 17.51 -17.19
CA GLY A 241 -8.14 17.57 -15.92
C GLY A 241 -6.61 17.55 -16.08
N VAL A 242 -5.93 17.84 -14.96
CA VAL A 242 -4.47 17.84 -14.83
C VAL A 242 -4.09 17.10 -13.56
#